data_0b9bc30c5f09585b49cb40e5ced1ec9d
#
_entry.id   0b9bc30c5f09585b49cb40e5ced1ec9d
#
_cell.length_a   1.000
_cell.length_b   1.000
_cell.length_c   1.000
_cell.angle_alpha   90.00
_cell.angle_beta   90.00
_cell.angle_gamma   90.00
#
_symmetry.space_group_name_H-M   'P 1'
#
loop_
_entity.id
_entity.type
_entity.pdbx_description
1 polymer ?
#
loop_
_entity_poly.entity_id
_entity_poly.type
_entity_poly.pdbx_seq_one_letter_code
_entity_poly.pdbx_strand_id
1 'polypeptide(L)'
;HQSILFFNGCWGALKAYRALSKRQDIPPLTIGETANMPFIAALSQDGSEILIKGIKEEIAYSAAGDDKAVSAFLHRLAPRVVKTASFASTSLSATNPVIHVTASLFNVTRIENKEDFYFFGDPMTDRVISFMEHCDEERLAVGKALGIRLSPLLEVLNSFWPEKKNTLKEALKENPSYRAVKGPSSTEYRYF
;
A
#
# COMPACT_ATOMS: atom_id res chain seq x y z
N HIS A 1 16.70 -7.34 21.94
CA HIS A 1 16.26 -6.22 21.11
C HIS A 1 14.99 -6.61 20.37
N GLN A 2 13.93 -5.77 20.43
CA GLN A 2 12.65 -6.03 19.78
C GLN A 2 12.43 -5.07 18.62
N SER A 3 11.75 -5.57 17.57
CA SER A 3 11.37 -4.75 16.42
C SER A 3 9.86 -4.86 16.20
N ILE A 4 9.22 -3.73 15.89
CA ILE A 4 7.83 -3.64 15.49
C ILE A 4 7.79 -3.18 14.04
N LEU A 5 7.17 -3.95 13.16
CA LEU A 5 7.06 -3.63 11.75
C LEU A 5 5.60 -3.47 11.35
N PHE A 6 5.24 -2.31 10.86
CA PHE A 6 3.93 -1.99 10.31
C PHE A 6 3.95 -2.23 8.80
N PHE A 7 3.19 -3.20 8.33
CA PHE A 7 2.98 -3.38 6.90
C PHE A 7 1.89 -2.44 6.40
N ASN A 8 2.19 -1.73 5.30
CA ASN A 8 1.26 -0.75 4.70
C ASN A 8 0.79 0.28 5.74
N GLY A 9 1.74 0.84 6.46
CA GLY A 9 1.53 1.47 7.75
C GLY A 9 0.76 2.78 7.77
N CYS A 10 0.75 3.57 6.68
CA CYS A 10 -0.02 4.81 6.56
C CYS A 10 0.00 5.65 7.86
N TRP A 11 1.18 6.10 8.28
CA TRP A 11 1.44 6.84 9.53
C TRP A 11 1.39 6.01 10.83
N GLY A 12 1.15 4.70 10.75
CA GLY A 12 1.08 3.82 11.92
C GLY A 12 2.38 3.78 12.71
N ALA A 13 3.51 3.60 12.02
CA ALA A 13 4.83 3.59 12.65
C ALA A 13 5.20 4.94 13.28
N LEU A 14 4.86 6.06 12.62
CA LEU A 14 5.10 7.39 13.19
C LEU A 14 4.31 7.62 14.47
N LYS A 15 3.03 7.20 14.51
CA LYS A 15 2.20 7.27 15.73
C LYS A 15 2.77 6.42 16.84
N ALA A 16 3.15 5.17 16.54
CA ALA A 16 3.77 4.25 17.51
C ALA A 16 5.11 4.80 18.01
N TYR A 17 5.97 5.29 17.10
CA TYR A 17 7.24 5.91 17.48
C TYR A 17 7.06 7.09 18.44
N ARG A 18 6.14 8.01 18.14
CA ARG A 18 5.85 9.16 19.01
C ARG A 18 5.31 8.76 20.40
N ALA A 19 4.54 7.69 20.47
CA ALA A 19 4.01 7.18 21.74
C ALA A 19 5.08 6.45 22.57
N LEU A 20 5.86 5.59 21.93
CA LEU A 20 6.82 4.71 22.60
C LEU A 20 8.16 5.38 22.90
N SER A 21 8.64 6.32 22.06
CA SER A 21 9.90 7.03 22.28
C SER A 21 9.94 7.90 23.56
N LYS A 22 8.76 8.22 24.10
CA LYS A 22 8.63 8.98 25.36
C LYS A 22 8.65 8.08 26.62
N ARG A 23 8.59 6.76 26.43
CA ARG A 23 8.56 5.78 27.52
C ARG A 23 9.99 5.46 27.96
N GLN A 24 10.25 5.58 29.27
CA GLN A 24 11.55 5.24 29.87
C GLN A 24 11.55 3.82 30.48
N ASP A 25 10.40 3.22 30.59
CA ASP A 25 10.18 1.91 31.20
C ASP A 25 10.25 0.74 30.20
N ILE A 26 10.51 1.02 28.93
CA ILE A 26 10.67 0.00 27.89
C ILE A 26 12.08 -0.01 27.31
N PRO A 27 12.61 -1.18 26.90
CA PRO A 27 13.90 -1.25 26.26
C PRO A 27 13.87 -0.54 24.88
N PRO A 28 15.05 -0.15 24.34
CA PRO A 28 15.13 0.40 23.00
C PRO A 28 14.47 -0.51 21.96
N LEU A 29 13.58 0.07 21.16
CA LEU A 29 12.83 -0.62 20.12
C LEU A 29 13.26 -0.10 18.74
N THR A 30 13.26 -1.01 17.76
CA THR A 30 13.24 -0.61 16.35
C THR A 30 11.79 -0.61 15.88
N ILE A 31 11.37 0.50 15.29
CA ILE A 31 10.04 0.63 14.69
C ILE A 31 10.22 0.84 13.20
N GLY A 32 9.61 -0.01 12.40
CA GLY A 32 9.65 0.03 10.94
C GLY A 32 8.28 0.13 10.31
N GLU A 33 8.22 0.63 9.08
CA GLU A 33 7.02 0.72 8.27
C GLU A 33 7.34 0.41 6.81
N THR A 34 6.50 -0.38 6.15
CA THR A 34 6.55 -0.53 4.71
C THR A 34 5.48 0.32 4.02
N ALA A 35 5.80 0.86 2.86
CA ALA A 35 4.84 1.64 2.07
C ALA A 35 3.65 0.78 1.61
N ASN A 36 3.91 -0.48 1.29
CA ASN A 36 2.92 -1.41 0.76
C ASN A 36 3.13 -2.81 1.34
N MET A 37 2.08 -3.66 1.25
CA MET A 37 2.22 -5.09 1.53
C MET A 37 3.16 -5.74 0.52
N PRO A 38 3.97 -6.74 0.92
CA PRO A 38 4.89 -7.44 0.01
C PRO A 38 4.18 -8.33 -1.01
N PHE A 39 2.94 -8.69 -0.75
CA PHE A 39 2.16 -9.60 -1.60
C PHE A 39 0.69 -9.20 -1.64
N ILE A 40 0.02 -9.67 -2.68
CA ILE A 40 -1.44 -9.65 -2.77
C ILE A 40 -1.94 -10.99 -2.28
N ALA A 41 -2.73 -10.98 -1.22
CA ALA A 41 -3.27 -12.18 -0.61
C ALA A 41 -4.74 -12.03 -0.28
N ALA A 42 -5.46 -13.14 -0.28
CA ALA A 42 -6.83 -13.26 0.17
C ALA A 42 -6.99 -14.52 1.02
N LEU A 43 -7.96 -14.54 1.90
CA LEU A 43 -8.40 -15.75 2.55
C LEU A 43 -9.19 -16.62 1.56
N SER A 44 -9.08 -17.95 1.68
CA SER A 44 -9.99 -18.89 1.04
C SER A 44 -11.44 -18.62 1.53
N GLN A 45 -12.42 -19.15 0.81
CA GLN A 45 -13.83 -18.90 1.11
C GLN A 45 -14.22 -19.40 2.51
N ASP A 46 -13.60 -20.49 2.97
CA ASP A 46 -13.79 -21.09 4.30
C ASP A 46 -12.84 -20.49 5.38
N GLY A 47 -11.94 -19.56 4.98
CA GLY A 47 -10.99 -18.91 5.88
C GLY A 47 -9.84 -19.82 6.35
N SER A 48 -9.71 -21.04 5.83
CA SER A 48 -8.70 -22.01 6.26
C SER A 48 -7.32 -21.78 5.65
N GLU A 49 -7.24 -21.09 4.51
CA GLU A 49 -6.01 -20.88 3.76
C GLU A 49 -5.80 -19.43 3.37
N ILE A 50 -4.54 -19.04 3.22
CA ILE A 50 -4.15 -17.76 2.64
C ILE A 50 -3.69 -18.01 1.20
N LEU A 51 -4.42 -17.44 0.25
CA LEU A 51 -4.12 -17.50 -1.17
C LEU A 51 -3.24 -16.33 -1.57
N ILE A 52 -1.97 -16.59 -1.89
CA ILE A 52 -1.04 -15.57 -2.41
C ILE A 52 -1.24 -15.47 -3.93
N LYS A 53 -1.78 -14.34 -4.38
CA LYS A 53 -2.07 -14.06 -5.79
C LYS A 53 -0.90 -13.41 -6.53
N GLY A 54 0.03 -12.81 -5.81
CA GLY A 54 1.23 -12.20 -6.38
C GLY A 54 2.19 -11.74 -5.31
N ILE A 55 3.48 -11.84 -5.58
CA ILE A 55 4.58 -11.33 -4.75
C ILE A 55 5.18 -10.13 -5.47
N LYS A 56 5.33 -9.01 -4.78
CA LYS A 56 5.90 -7.79 -5.36
C LYS A 56 7.41 -7.89 -5.47
N GLU A 57 7.95 -7.35 -6.55
CA GLU A 57 9.38 -7.26 -6.82
C GLU A 57 10.11 -6.31 -5.86
N GLU A 58 9.41 -5.26 -5.42
CA GLU A 58 10.00 -4.21 -4.58
C GLU A 58 9.13 -3.87 -3.38
N ILE A 59 9.80 -3.66 -2.23
CA ILE A 59 9.21 -3.09 -1.02
C ILE A 59 10.02 -1.86 -0.59
N ALA A 60 9.35 -0.71 -0.48
CA ALA A 60 9.91 0.47 0.15
C ALA A 60 9.60 0.47 1.66
N TYR A 61 10.60 0.80 2.49
CA TYR A 61 10.44 0.85 3.95
C TYR A 61 11.23 1.99 4.58
N SER A 62 10.84 2.37 5.79
CA SER A 62 11.65 3.17 6.71
C SER A 62 11.66 2.55 8.10
N ALA A 63 12.65 2.91 8.90
CA ALA A 63 12.71 2.49 10.30
C ALA A 63 13.45 3.51 11.14
N ALA A 64 13.07 3.59 12.43
CA ALA A 64 13.78 4.28 13.49
C ALA A 64 14.41 3.24 14.43
N GLY A 65 15.68 3.43 14.79
CA GLY A 65 16.50 2.48 15.54
C GLY A 65 17.41 1.64 14.65
N ASP A 66 17.97 0.55 15.18
CA ASP A 66 18.80 -0.40 14.40
C ASP A 66 17.91 -1.27 13.52
N ASP A 67 17.88 -0.98 12.25
CA ASP A 67 16.99 -1.61 11.28
C ASP A 67 17.54 -2.89 10.63
N LYS A 68 18.69 -3.39 11.04
CA LYS A 68 19.31 -4.60 10.45
C LYS A 68 18.34 -5.80 10.41
N ALA A 69 17.68 -6.07 11.55
CA ALA A 69 16.73 -7.17 11.64
C ALA A 69 15.50 -6.96 10.77
N VAL A 70 14.98 -5.72 10.68
CA VAL A 70 13.85 -5.34 9.83
C VAL A 70 14.23 -5.51 8.35
N SER A 71 15.39 -4.97 7.95
CA SER A 71 15.90 -5.09 6.59
C SER A 71 16.10 -6.57 6.18
N ALA A 72 16.77 -7.35 7.03
CA ALA A 72 17.00 -8.78 6.78
C ALA A 72 15.70 -9.57 6.66
N PHE A 73 14.69 -9.24 7.47
CA PHE A 73 13.38 -9.86 7.37
C PHE A 73 12.67 -9.49 6.04
N LEU A 74 12.71 -8.22 5.64
CA LEU A 74 12.07 -7.77 4.40
C LEU A 74 12.71 -8.40 3.15
N HIS A 75 14.03 -8.58 3.14
CA HIS A 75 14.74 -9.28 2.05
C HIS A 75 14.35 -10.75 1.89
N ARG A 76 13.68 -11.36 2.87
CA ARG A 76 13.08 -12.70 2.74
C ARG A 76 11.70 -12.66 2.07
N LEU A 77 11.07 -11.49 1.99
CA LEU A 77 9.71 -11.32 1.49
C LEU A 77 9.66 -10.74 0.08
N ALA A 78 10.69 -10.03 -0.35
CA ALA A 78 10.75 -9.42 -1.68
C ALA A 78 12.17 -9.41 -2.24
N PRO A 79 12.35 -9.54 -3.56
CA PRO A 79 13.65 -9.51 -4.22
C PRO A 79 14.40 -8.19 -4.01
N ARG A 80 13.69 -7.07 -3.99
CA ARG A 80 14.26 -5.73 -3.82
C ARG A 80 13.62 -5.00 -2.64
N VAL A 81 14.48 -4.50 -1.74
CA VAL A 81 14.06 -3.73 -0.57
C VAL A 81 14.74 -2.37 -0.61
N VAL A 82 13.95 -1.31 -0.62
CA VAL A 82 14.42 0.08 -0.75
C VAL A 82 14.16 0.84 0.55
N LYS A 83 15.22 1.31 1.19
CA LYS A 83 15.09 2.15 2.39
C LYS A 83 14.76 3.59 1.98
N THR A 84 13.70 4.14 2.53
CA THR A 84 13.31 5.55 2.38
C THR A 84 13.87 6.41 3.52
N ALA A 85 13.85 7.73 3.33
CA ALA A 85 14.46 8.66 4.27
C ALA A 85 13.70 8.79 5.61
N SER A 86 12.39 8.54 5.63
CA SER A 86 11.55 8.78 6.81
C SER A 86 10.21 8.05 6.74
N PHE A 87 9.51 7.97 7.89
CA PHE A 87 8.11 7.49 7.90
C PHE A 87 7.18 8.32 7.02
N ALA A 88 7.41 9.62 6.91
CA ALA A 88 6.63 10.46 6.00
C ALA A 88 6.85 10.05 4.54
N SER A 89 8.09 9.78 4.14
CA SER A 89 8.41 9.29 2.79
C SER A 89 7.72 7.95 2.52
N THR A 90 7.77 7.01 3.47
CA THR A 90 7.14 5.70 3.32
C THR A 90 5.62 5.80 3.26
N SER A 91 5.01 6.56 4.18
CA SER A 91 3.55 6.71 4.24
C SER A 91 2.98 7.41 3.01
N LEU A 92 3.66 8.45 2.50
CA LEU A 92 3.27 9.13 1.26
C LEU A 92 3.55 8.28 0.01
N SER A 93 4.39 7.26 0.08
CA SER A 93 4.61 6.30 -1.03
C SER A 93 3.58 5.16 -1.05
N ALA A 94 2.69 5.08 -0.06
CA ALA A 94 1.62 4.09 -0.04
C ALA A 94 0.61 4.36 -1.17
N THR A 95 0.27 3.31 -1.93
CA THR A 95 -0.65 3.42 -3.08
C THR A 95 -2.11 3.29 -2.70
N ASN A 96 -2.39 2.57 -1.61
CA ASN A 96 -3.75 2.22 -1.20
C ASN A 96 -4.67 3.43 -0.94
N PRO A 97 -4.22 4.52 -0.29
CA PRO A 97 -5.08 5.68 -0.07
C PRO A 97 -5.62 6.29 -1.37
N VAL A 98 -4.81 6.32 -2.42
CA VAL A 98 -5.24 6.83 -3.73
C VAL A 98 -6.14 5.83 -4.44
N ILE A 99 -5.72 4.57 -4.55
CA ILE A 99 -6.41 3.56 -5.36
C ILE A 99 -7.71 3.12 -4.69
N HIS A 100 -7.63 2.64 -3.45
CA HIS A 100 -8.76 1.97 -2.80
C HIS A 100 -9.86 2.97 -2.44
N VAL A 101 -9.51 4.11 -1.86
CA VAL A 101 -10.51 5.12 -1.47
C VAL A 101 -11.23 5.65 -2.70
N THR A 102 -10.50 6.05 -3.74
CA THR A 102 -11.12 6.54 -4.98
C THR A 102 -12.04 5.49 -5.61
N ALA A 103 -11.54 4.26 -5.80
CA ALA A 103 -12.33 3.19 -6.39
C ALA A 103 -13.59 2.89 -5.56
N SER A 104 -13.49 2.90 -4.23
CA SER A 104 -14.63 2.65 -3.35
C SER A 104 -15.66 3.77 -3.40
N LEU A 105 -15.22 5.03 -3.34
CA LEU A 105 -16.12 6.19 -3.39
C LEU A 105 -16.94 6.24 -4.70
N PHE A 106 -16.30 6.00 -5.84
CA PHE A 106 -17.00 5.99 -7.13
C PHE A 106 -17.91 4.78 -7.32
N ASN A 107 -17.83 3.78 -6.45
CA ASN A 107 -18.66 2.58 -6.50
C ASN A 107 -19.48 2.35 -5.21
N VAL A 108 -19.64 3.39 -4.39
CA VAL A 108 -20.33 3.29 -3.09
C VAL A 108 -21.74 2.70 -3.23
N THR A 109 -22.53 3.12 -4.23
CA THR A 109 -23.87 2.58 -4.48
C THR A 109 -23.86 1.09 -4.76
N ARG A 110 -22.90 0.59 -5.55
CA ARG A 110 -22.76 -0.85 -5.82
C ARG A 110 -22.41 -1.63 -4.55
N ILE A 111 -21.56 -1.02 -3.69
CA ILE A 111 -21.12 -1.59 -2.43
C ILE A 111 -22.30 -1.67 -1.45
N GLU A 112 -23.08 -0.60 -1.29
CA GLU A 112 -24.25 -0.56 -0.42
C GLU A 112 -25.34 -1.51 -0.88
N ASN A 113 -25.52 -1.66 -2.20
CA ASN A 113 -26.42 -2.64 -2.81
C ASN A 113 -25.87 -4.08 -2.77
N LYS A 114 -24.65 -4.29 -2.25
CA LYS A 114 -23.99 -5.61 -2.18
C LYS A 114 -23.87 -6.31 -3.53
N GLU A 115 -23.65 -5.53 -4.59
CA GLU A 115 -23.42 -6.07 -5.92
C GLU A 115 -22.12 -6.89 -5.97
N ASP A 116 -22.14 -7.99 -6.71
CA ASP A 116 -20.92 -8.76 -6.98
C ASP A 116 -20.19 -8.15 -8.18
N PHE A 117 -18.98 -7.62 -7.94
CA PHE A 117 -18.13 -7.02 -8.97
C PHE A 117 -16.66 -7.22 -8.69
N TYR A 118 -15.84 -7.15 -9.73
CA TYR A 118 -14.39 -7.16 -9.62
C TYR A 118 -13.86 -5.75 -9.43
N PHE A 119 -13.16 -5.52 -8.31
CA PHE A 119 -12.76 -4.19 -7.86
C PHE A 119 -11.88 -3.44 -8.88
N PHE A 120 -10.98 -4.14 -9.55
CA PHE A 120 -10.10 -3.59 -10.58
C PHE A 120 -10.59 -3.86 -12.01
N GLY A 121 -11.83 -4.29 -12.19
CA GLY A 121 -12.48 -4.55 -13.47
C GLY A 121 -13.24 -3.35 -14.02
N ASP A 122 -14.58 -3.53 -14.17
CA ASP A 122 -15.48 -2.50 -14.70
C ASP A 122 -15.46 -1.17 -13.95
N PRO A 123 -15.27 -1.13 -12.61
CA PRO A 123 -15.16 0.13 -11.88
C PRO A 123 -14.05 1.06 -12.34
N MET A 124 -12.98 0.53 -12.96
CA MET A 124 -11.82 1.33 -13.44
C MET A 124 -12.14 2.02 -14.77
N THR A 125 -13.13 2.91 -14.76
CA THR A 125 -13.48 3.75 -15.90
C THR A 125 -12.45 4.85 -16.12
N ASP A 126 -12.43 5.49 -17.29
CA ASP A 126 -11.50 6.58 -17.57
C ASP A 126 -11.67 7.74 -16.56
N ARG A 127 -12.89 8.01 -16.12
CA ARG A 127 -13.14 9.07 -15.12
C ARG A 127 -12.59 8.71 -13.74
N VAL A 128 -12.72 7.47 -13.31
CA VAL A 128 -12.15 6.99 -12.04
C VAL A 128 -10.63 7.04 -12.09
N ILE A 129 -10.03 6.62 -13.20
CA ILE A 129 -8.58 6.68 -13.41
C ILE A 129 -8.09 8.13 -13.39
N SER A 130 -8.75 9.04 -14.15
CA SER A 130 -8.38 10.45 -14.16
C SER A 130 -8.48 11.09 -12.77
N PHE A 131 -9.47 10.71 -11.97
CA PHE A 131 -9.55 11.21 -10.59
C PHE A 131 -8.42 10.66 -9.70
N MET A 132 -8.03 9.39 -9.88
CA MET A 132 -6.86 8.83 -9.17
C MET A 132 -5.58 9.56 -9.53
N GLU A 133 -5.39 9.91 -10.82
CA GLU A 133 -4.23 10.68 -11.30
C GLU A 133 -4.18 12.07 -10.66
N HIS A 134 -5.31 12.77 -10.53
CA HIS A 134 -5.37 14.05 -9.82
C HIS A 134 -5.05 13.90 -8.32
N CYS A 135 -5.58 12.88 -7.65
CA CYS A 135 -5.21 12.61 -6.26
C CYS A 135 -3.71 12.31 -6.11
N ASP A 136 -3.12 11.64 -7.10
CA ASP A 136 -1.68 11.36 -7.13
C ASP A 136 -0.86 12.64 -7.32
N GLU A 137 -1.29 13.55 -8.19
CA GLU A 137 -0.67 14.88 -8.37
C GLU A 137 -0.68 15.67 -7.05
N GLU A 138 -1.79 15.67 -6.31
CA GLU A 138 -1.86 16.31 -4.98
C GLU A 138 -0.89 15.65 -4.00
N ARG A 139 -0.81 14.30 -3.97
CA ARG A 139 0.15 13.57 -3.15
C ARG A 139 1.59 13.95 -3.47
N LEU A 140 1.93 14.05 -4.74
CA LEU A 140 3.25 14.47 -5.22
C LEU A 140 3.56 15.92 -4.82
N ALA A 141 2.56 16.82 -4.92
CA ALA A 141 2.69 18.21 -4.49
C ALA A 141 2.95 18.33 -2.99
N VAL A 142 2.24 17.56 -2.15
CA VAL A 142 2.49 17.47 -0.71
C VAL A 142 3.91 16.96 -0.43
N GLY A 143 4.35 15.91 -1.11
CA GLY A 143 5.72 15.42 -1.00
C GLY A 143 6.75 16.50 -1.32
N LYS A 144 6.56 17.21 -2.43
CA LYS A 144 7.44 18.32 -2.84
C LYS A 144 7.49 19.44 -1.79
N ALA A 145 6.33 19.83 -1.23
CA ALA A 145 6.26 20.84 -0.19
C ALA A 145 6.98 20.44 1.10
N LEU A 146 7.06 19.14 1.39
CA LEU A 146 7.80 18.58 2.52
C LEU A 146 9.28 18.28 2.21
N GLY A 147 9.75 18.58 1.00
CA GLY A 147 11.12 18.23 0.56
C GLY A 147 11.32 16.73 0.34
N ILE A 148 10.25 15.96 0.16
CA ILE A 148 10.26 14.51 -0.06
C ILE A 148 10.07 14.23 -1.55
N ARG A 149 11.03 13.52 -2.15
CA ARG A 149 10.88 13.04 -3.53
C ARG A 149 10.03 11.76 -3.53
N LEU A 150 8.89 11.82 -4.22
CA LEU A 150 7.98 10.70 -4.41
C LEU A 150 7.93 10.29 -5.88
N SER A 151 7.73 9.01 -6.15
CA SER A 151 7.41 8.52 -7.50
C SER A 151 5.92 8.63 -7.79
N PRO A 152 5.53 8.94 -9.05
CA PRO A 152 4.15 8.84 -9.51
C PRO A 152 3.56 7.44 -9.27
N LEU A 153 2.25 7.38 -9.09
CA LEU A 153 1.54 6.13 -8.80
C LEU A 153 1.81 5.03 -9.82
N LEU A 154 1.83 5.36 -11.11
CA LEU A 154 2.15 4.42 -12.17
C LEU A 154 3.57 3.83 -12.03
N GLU A 155 4.56 4.66 -11.69
CA GLU A 155 5.94 4.18 -11.47
C GLU A 155 6.00 3.24 -10.26
N VAL A 156 5.30 3.57 -9.17
CA VAL A 156 5.23 2.71 -7.99
C VAL A 156 4.58 1.37 -8.32
N LEU A 157 3.45 1.35 -9.05
CA LEU A 157 2.82 0.10 -9.50
C LEU A 157 3.74 -0.70 -10.42
N ASN A 158 4.42 -0.02 -11.32
CA ASN A 158 5.40 -0.64 -12.19
C ASN A 158 6.62 -1.21 -11.44
N SER A 159 6.98 -0.69 -10.25
CA SER A 159 8.05 -1.29 -9.46
C SER A 159 7.68 -2.63 -8.83
N PHE A 160 6.38 -2.93 -8.72
CA PHE A 160 5.90 -4.16 -8.09
C PHE A 160 5.95 -5.40 -8.99
N TRP A 161 5.97 -5.22 -10.32
CA TRP A 161 5.79 -6.31 -11.27
C TRP A 161 6.85 -6.28 -12.36
N PRO A 162 7.25 -7.45 -12.91
CA PRO A 162 8.21 -7.51 -14.02
C PRO A 162 7.68 -6.80 -15.27
N GLU A 163 6.41 -7.03 -15.61
CA GLU A 163 5.75 -6.43 -16.75
C GLU A 163 5.36 -4.99 -16.47
N LYS A 164 5.90 -4.04 -17.24
CA LYS A 164 5.61 -2.62 -17.10
C LYS A 164 4.43 -2.22 -17.98
N LYS A 165 3.63 -1.28 -17.48
CA LYS A 165 2.46 -0.74 -18.17
C LYS A 165 2.67 0.73 -18.46
N ASN A 166 2.05 1.22 -19.55
CA ASN A 166 2.21 2.60 -20.00
C ASN A 166 1.20 3.55 -19.34
N THR A 167 0.08 3.02 -18.85
CA THR A 167 -0.99 3.81 -18.24
C THR A 167 -1.42 3.21 -16.89
N LEU A 168 -1.94 4.07 -16.00
CA LEU A 168 -2.49 3.64 -14.72
C LEU A 168 -3.65 2.65 -14.91
N LYS A 169 -4.48 2.87 -15.93
CA LYS A 169 -5.59 1.97 -16.29
C LYS A 169 -5.10 0.57 -16.61
N GLU A 170 -4.10 0.44 -17.48
CA GLU A 170 -3.49 -0.86 -17.82
C GLU A 170 -2.88 -1.52 -16.57
N ALA A 171 -2.12 -0.75 -15.76
CA ALA A 171 -1.49 -1.26 -14.56
C ALA A 171 -2.48 -1.85 -13.55
N LEU A 172 -3.70 -1.32 -13.48
CA LEU A 172 -4.74 -1.80 -12.58
C LEU A 172 -5.61 -2.90 -13.22
N LYS A 173 -6.06 -2.74 -14.46
CA LYS A 173 -7.01 -3.67 -15.10
C LYS A 173 -6.37 -4.94 -15.64
N GLU A 174 -5.16 -4.84 -16.18
CA GLU A 174 -4.53 -5.96 -16.89
C GLU A 174 -3.65 -6.85 -16.00
N ASN A 175 -3.34 -6.39 -14.78
CA ASN A 175 -2.51 -7.17 -13.87
C ASN A 175 -3.24 -8.45 -13.42
N PRO A 176 -2.67 -9.64 -13.68
CA PRO A 176 -3.30 -10.91 -13.31
C PRO A 176 -3.60 -11.03 -11.81
N SER A 177 -2.75 -10.43 -10.95
CA SER A 177 -2.91 -10.46 -9.49
C SER A 177 -4.12 -9.65 -9.00
N TYR A 178 -4.63 -8.71 -9.81
CA TYR A 178 -5.76 -7.85 -9.48
C TYR A 178 -7.10 -8.36 -10.03
N ARG A 179 -7.09 -9.15 -11.12
CA ARG A 179 -8.30 -9.58 -11.84
C ARG A 179 -9.36 -10.26 -10.98
N ALA A 180 -8.92 -11.03 -9.98
CA ALA A 180 -9.81 -11.79 -9.11
C ALA A 180 -10.11 -11.10 -7.77
N VAL A 181 -9.75 -9.81 -7.63
CA VAL A 181 -10.05 -9.05 -6.41
C VAL A 181 -11.50 -8.58 -6.47
N LYS A 182 -12.32 -9.10 -5.56
CA LYS A 182 -13.73 -8.70 -5.42
C LYS A 182 -13.84 -7.33 -4.78
N GLY A 183 -14.87 -6.58 -5.17
CA GLY A 183 -15.26 -5.34 -4.49
C GLY A 183 -15.72 -5.61 -3.05
N PRO A 184 -15.62 -4.61 -2.16
CA PRO A 184 -16.17 -4.74 -0.81
C PRO A 184 -17.70 -4.85 -0.87
N SER A 185 -18.30 -5.50 0.13
CA SER A 185 -19.76 -5.65 0.29
C SER A 185 -20.33 -4.78 1.40
N SER A 186 -19.51 -3.87 1.97
CA SER A 186 -19.91 -2.96 3.04
C SER A 186 -18.99 -1.74 3.05
N THR A 187 -19.53 -0.58 3.41
CA THR A 187 -18.77 0.66 3.65
C THR A 187 -17.93 0.61 4.93
N GLU A 188 -18.12 -0.40 5.77
CA GLU A 188 -17.25 -0.67 6.93
C GLU A 188 -15.96 -1.41 6.55
N TYR A 189 -15.81 -1.77 5.29
CA TYR A 189 -14.61 -2.45 4.82
C TYR A 189 -13.41 -1.49 4.80
N ARG A 190 -12.21 -2.04 5.05
CA ARG A 190 -10.93 -1.30 5.19
C ARG A 190 -10.52 -0.40 4.00
N TYR A 191 -11.31 -0.33 2.95
CA TYR A 191 -11.06 0.53 1.78
C TYR A 191 -11.69 1.93 1.92
N PHE A 192 -12.49 2.17 2.96
CA PHE A 192 -13.05 3.45 3.34
C PHE A 192 -12.34 4.12 4.51
#